data_9908782865ffc35570483afc64ad058c
#
_entry.id   9908782865ffc35570483afc64ad058c
#
_cell.length_a   1.000
_cell.length_b   1.000
_cell.length_c   1.000
_cell.angle_alpha   90.00
_cell.angle_beta   90.00
_cell.angle_gamma   90.00
#
_symmetry.space_group_name_H-M   'P 1'
#
loop_
_entity.id
_entity.type
_entity.pdbx_description
1 polymer ?
#
loop_
_entity_poly.entity_id
_entity_poly.type
_entity_poly.pdbx_seq_one_letter_code
_entity_poly.pdbx_strand_id
1 'polypeptide(L)'
;AFEAAIQPNTKAIFIESLGNPNSNIIDIDAVAEIAHRHNIPLIIDNTFGTPYLIRPIEHGADIVVHSATKFIGGHGTSLGGIIVDSGKFDWTASGKFPQLSEPDPSYHGIRFTQAAGAAAYVTRIRAVILRDTGAAISPFNAFLLLQGLETLSLRVERHVETVSYTHLRAHEASQDLV
;
A
#
# COMPACT_ATOMS: atom_id res chain seq x y z
N ALA A 1 5.11 3.46 -20.50
CA ALA A 1 6.23 2.70 -19.92
C ALA A 1 5.73 1.37 -19.33
N PHE A 2 4.76 1.36 -18.41
CA PHE A 2 4.26 0.15 -17.73
C PHE A 2 3.78 -0.93 -18.69
N GLU A 3 2.89 -0.58 -19.64
CA GLU A 3 2.35 -1.50 -20.64
C GLU A 3 3.46 -2.27 -21.40
N ALA A 4 4.51 -1.56 -21.81
CA ALA A 4 5.61 -2.14 -22.56
C ALA A 4 6.55 -3.03 -21.71
N ALA A 5 6.48 -2.93 -20.39
CA ALA A 5 7.31 -3.71 -19.47
C ALA A 5 6.65 -5.02 -19.01
N ILE A 6 5.35 -5.19 -19.25
CA ILE A 6 4.62 -6.39 -18.84
C ILE A 6 5.05 -7.58 -19.69
N GLN A 7 5.39 -8.66 -19.02
CA GLN A 7 5.79 -9.95 -19.58
C GLN A 7 4.77 -11.03 -19.20
N PRO A 8 4.75 -12.20 -19.87
CA PRO A 8 3.84 -13.30 -19.51
C PRO A 8 3.93 -13.76 -18.05
N ASN A 9 5.10 -13.64 -17.44
CA ASN A 9 5.36 -14.01 -16.05
C ASN A 9 5.19 -12.85 -15.06
N THR A 10 4.82 -11.65 -15.51
CA THR A 10 4.51 -10.52 -14.62
C THR A 10 3.27 -10.86 -13.78
N LYS A 11 3.38 -10.71 -12.46
CA LYS A 11 2.33 -11.06 -11.50
C LYS A 11 1.69 -9.86 -10.79
N ALA A 12 2.34 -8.72 -10.79
CA ALA A 12 1.81 -7.51 -10.17
C ALA A 12 2.52 -6.28 -10.72
N ILE A 13 1.90 -5.12 -10.58
CA ILE A 13 2.59 -3.83 -10.63
C ILE A 13 2.71 -3.33 -9.21
N PHE A 14 3.92 -2.96 -8.78
CA PHE A 14 4.19 -2.37 -7.47
C PHE A 14 4.81 -0.99 -7.65
N ILE A 15 4.16 0.05 -7.10
CA ILE A 15 4.61 1.43 -7.18
C ILE A 15 4.37 2.16 -5.86
N GLU A 16 5.01 3.32 -5.68
CA GLU A 16 4.71 4.26 -4.60
C GLU A 16 3.70 5.31 -5.10
N SER A 17 2.77 5.74 -4.24
CA SER A 17 1.84 6.84 -4.56
C SER A 17 2.57 8.16 -4.75
N LEU A 18 3.60 8.38 -3.97
CA LEU A 18 4.54 9.49 -4.05
C LEU A 18 5.96 8.95 -3.97
N GLY A 19 6.70 9.05 -5.07
CA GLY A 19 8.02 8.42 -5.22
C GLY A 19 9.09 9.05 -4.34
N ASN A 20 9.93 8.21 -3.75
CA ASN A 20 11.08 8.62 -2.96
C ASN A 20 12.39 8.24 -3.71
N PRO A 21 13.33 9.18 -3.99
CA PRO A 21 13.40 10.56 -3.48
C PRO A 21 12.81 11.64 -4.41
N ASN A 22 12.35 11.29 -5.61
CA ASN A 22 12.05 12.27 -6.65
C ASN A 22 10.71 12.99 -6.48
N SER A 23 9.89 12.59 -5.49
CA SER A 23 8.57 13.17 -5.22
C SER A 23 7.62 13.18 -6.45
N ASN A 24 7.84 12.28 -7.40
CA ASN A 24 6.96 12.13 -8.55
C ASN A 24 5.61 11.54 -8.13
N ILE A 25 4.55 12.14 -8.62
CA ILE A 25 3.17 11.65 -8.45
C ILE A 25 2.81 10.81 -9.66
N ILE A 26 2.23 9.64 -9.41
CA ILE A 26 1.83 8.70 -10.46
C ILE A 26 0.31 8.76 -10.62
N ASP A 27 -0.14 8.73 -11.87
CA ASP A 27 -1.54 8.54 -12.22
C ASP A 27 -1.95 7.09 -11.90
N ILE A 28 -2.55 6.91 -10.71
CA ILE A 28 -2.93 5.59 -10.18
C ILE A 28 -4.02 4.96 -11.04
N ASP A 29 -5.03 5.75 -11.46
CA ASP A 29 -6.14 5.27 -12.27
C ASP A 29 -5.62 4.68 -13.59
N ALA A 30 -4.74 5.37 -14.29
CA ALA A 30 -4.15 4.90 -15.54
C ALA A 30 -3.30 3.63 -15.36
N VAL A 31 -2.56 3.51 -14.24
CA VAL A 31 -1.75 2.30 -13.97
C VAL A 31 -2.64 1.13 -13.56
N ALA A 32 -3.72 1.39 -12.81
CA ALA A 32 -4.72 0.37 -12.45
C ALA A 32 -5.39 -0.23 -13.69
N GLU A 33 -5.80 0.62 -14.65
CA GLU A 33 -6.34 0.15 -15.92
C GLU A 33 -5.37 -0.77 -16.68
N ILE A 34 -4.07 -0.43 -16.69
CA ILE A 34 -3.05 -1.28 -17.31
C ILE A 34 -2.96 -2.62 -16.58
N ALA A 35 -2.85 -2.62 -15.26
CA ALA A 35 -2.75 -3.83 -14.46
C ALA A 35 -3.95 -4.77 -14.69
N HIS A 36 -5.16 -4.22 -14.65
CA HIS A 36 -6.39 -4.97 -14.78
C HIS A 36 -6.59 -5.55 -16.18
N ARG A 37 -6.21 -4.83 -17.25
CA ARG A 37 -6.20 -5.40 -18.62
C ARG A 37 -5.36 -6.67 -18.74
N HIS A 38 -4.32 -6.79 -17.94
CA HIS A 38 -3.43 -7.96 -17.91
C HIS A 38 -3.78 -8.98 -16.81
N ASN A 39 -4.91 -8.79 -16.12
CA ASN A 39 -5.35 -9.61 -14.98
C ASN A 39 -4.25 -9.80 -13.93
N ILE A 40 -3.57 -8.70 -13.58
CA ILE A 40 -2.60 -8.63 -12.48
C ILE A 40 -2.98 -7.50 -11.52
N PRO A 41 -2.74 -7.66 -10.20
CA PRO A 41 -3.09 -6.62 -9.24
C PRO A 41 -2.14 -5.43 -9.30
N LEU A 42 -2.68 -4.26 -8.96
CA LEU A 42 -1.91 -3.07 -8.65
C LEU A 42 -1.72 -2.98 -7.12
N ILE A 43 -0.46 -2.92 -6.70
CA ILE A 43 -0.06 -2.76 -5.30
C ILE A 43 0.58 -1.38 -5.14
N ILE A 44 0.09 -0.60 -4.19
CA ILE A 44 0.58 0.76 -3.93
C ILE A 44 1.20 0.83 -2.54
N ASP A 45 2.47 1.23 -2.47
CA ASP A 45 3.03 1.74 -1.22
C ASP A 45 2.58 3.19 -1.04
N ASN A 46 1.69 3.39 -0.06
CA ASN A 46 1.11 4.68 0.24
C ASN A 46 1.69 5.28 1.54
N THR A 47 2.93 4.95 1.85
CA THR A 47 3.58 5.43 3.08
C THR A 47 3.66 6.94 3.14
N PHE A 48 4.04 7.61 2.03
CA PHE A 48 4.14 9.08 1.97
C PHE A 48 2.76 9.75 1.84
N GLY A 49 1.89 9.22 0.98
CA GLY A 49 0.54 9.76 0.79
C GLY A 49 -0.31 9.64 2.06
N THR A 50 -0.08 8.63 2.86
CA THR A 50 -0.87 8.26 4.03
C THR A 50 -2.35 8.03 3.70
N PRO A 51 -3.15 7.38 4.52
CA PRO A 51 -4.59 7.24 4.27
C PRO A 51 -5.36 8.56 4.40
N TYR A 52 -4.68 9.64 4.85
CA TYR A 52 -5.27 10.96 4.96
C TYR A 52 -5.26 11.74 3.64
N LEU A 53 -4.10 11.80 2.95
CA LEU A 53 -3.98 12.58 1.71
C LEU A 53 -4.56 11.86 0.51
N ILE A 54 -4.38 10.54 0.42
CA ILE A 54 -4.89 9.76 -0.70
C ILE A 54 -5.24 8.33 -0.26
N ARG A 55 -6.31 7.80 -0.82
CA ARG A 55 -6.77 6.43 -0.63
C ARG A 55 -6.72 5.68 -1.96
N PRO A 56 -5.59 5.02 -2.29
CA PRO A 56 -5.38 4.43 -3.61
C PRO A 56 -6.42 3.39 -4.04
N ILE A 57 -7.11 2.73 -3.09
CA ILE A 57 -8.22 1.80 -3.39
C ILE A 57 -9.39 2.52 -4.11
N GLU A 58 -9.60 3.80 -3.84
CA GLU A 58 -10.62 4.61 -4.52
C GLU A 58 -10.20 4.94 -5.96
N HIS A 59 -8.91 4.76 -6.28
CA HIS A 59 -8.29 4.95 -7.58
C HIS A 59 -7.90 3.64 -8.27
N GLY A 60 -8.51 2.53 -7.89
CA GLY A 60 -8.33 1.25 -8.57
C GLY A 60 -7.16 0.38 -8.06
N ALA A 61 -6.43 0.79 -7.01
CA ALA A 61 -5.46 -0.10 -6.40
C ALA A 61 -6.15 -1.30 -5.74
N ASP A 62 -5.57 -2.48 -5.91
CA ASP A 62 -6.11 -3.71 -5.32
C ASP A 62 -5.59 -3.91 -3.91
N ILE A 63 -4.32 -3.58 -3.69
CA ILE A 63 -3.64 -3.71 -2.41
C ILE A 63 -2.90 -2.42 -2.10
N VAL A 64 -3.00 -1.96 -0.87
CA VAL A 64 -2.26 -0.82 -0.36
C VAL A 64 -1.40 -1.25 0.82
N VAL A 65 -0.14 -0.86 0.80
CA VAL A 65 0.77 -1.08 1.91
C VAL A 65 1.22 0.24 2.51
N HIS A 66 1.50 0.23 3.81
CA HIS A 66 2.06 1.36 4.52
C HIS A 66 3.18 0.89 5.43
N SER A 67 4.31 1.58 5.40
CA SER A 67 5.24 1.52 6.52
C SER A 67 4.66 2.34 7.68
N ALA A 68 4.03 1.65 8.63
CA ALA A 68 3.46 2.30 9.82
C ALA A 68 4.54 2.95 10.70
N THR A 69 5.79 2.52 10.53
CA THR A 69 7.00 3.12 11.13
C THR A 69 7.12 4.62 10.87
N LYS A 70 6.62 5.10 9.73
CA LYS A 70 6.78 6.49 9.25
C LYS A 70 5.67 7.40 9.78
N PHE A 71 4.87 7.99 8.92
CA PHE A 71 3.85 8.97 9.29
C PHE A 71 2.76 8.42 10.22
N ILE A 72 2.37 7.15 10.07
CA ILE A 72 1.33 6.56 10.93
C ILE A 72 1.79 6.56 12.38
N GLY A 73 2.95 6.00 12.69
CA GLY A 73 3.50 6.03 14.04
C GLY A 73 3.99 7.42 14.46
N GLY A 74 4.62 8.14 13.54
CA GLY A 74 4.99 9.54 13.69
C GLY A 74 6.26 9.82 14.51
N HIS A 75 6.83 8.80 15.16
CA HIS A 75 7.96 8.97 16.10
C HIS A 75 9.18 8.13 15.77
N GLY A 76 9.06 7.13 14.87
CA GLY A 76 10.16 6.22 14.54
C GLY A 76 10.56 5.27 15.67
N THR A 77 9.77 5.17 16.73
CA THR A 77 10.07 4.34 17.92
C THR A 77 9.69 2.88 17.75
N SER A 78 8.85 2.56 16.76
CA SER A 78 8.37 1.21 16.52
C SER A 78 8.36 0.91 15.02
N LEU A 79 8.85 -0.28 14.66
CA LEU A 79 8.75 -0.78 13.30
C LEU A 79 7.42 -1.50 13.11
N GLY A 80 6.75 -1.24 12.00
CA GLY A 80 5.51 -1.92 11.67
C GLY A 80 5.05 -1.59 10.27
N GLY A 81 4.12 -2.40 9.76
CA GLY A 81 3.51 -2.24 8.46
C GLY A 81 2.03 -2.61 8.48
N ILE A 82 1.32 -2.12 7.49
CA ILE A 82 -0.09 -2.43 7.28
C ILE A 82 -0.27 -2.84 5.83
N ILE A 83 -1.05 -3.89 5.61
CA ILE A 83 -1.51 -4.33 4.30
C ILE A 83 -3.02 -4.19 4.29
N VAL A 84 -3.55 -3.46 3.33
CA VAL A 84 -4.98 -3.26 3.10
C VAL A 84 -5.34 -3.87 1.76
N ASP A 85 -6.25 -4.84 1.77
CA ASP A 85 -6.77 -5.50 0.58
C ASP A 85 -8.13 -4.90 0.22
N SER A 86 -8.32 -4.50 -1.03
CA SER A 86 -9.62 -4.02 -1.52
C SER A 86 -10.69 -5.11 -1.50
N GLY A 87 -10.28 -6.39 -1.57
CA GLY A 87 -11.15 -7.54 -1.72
C GLY A 87 -11.85 -7.64 -3.09
N LYS A 88 -11.44 -6.82 -4.06
CA LYS A 88 -12.10 -6.73 -5.38
C LYS A 88 -11.40 -7.50 -6.48
N PHE A 89 -10.09 -7.80 -6.32
CA PHE A 89 -9.31 -8.45 -7.36
C PHE A 89 -9.69 -9.93 -7.51
N ASP A 90 -9.91 -10.35 -8.77
CA ASP A 90 -10.18 -11.76 -9.08
C ASP A 90 -8.88 -12.57 -9.20
N TRP A 91 -8.50 -13.24 -8.12
CA TRP A 91 -7.31 -14.09 -8.03
C TRP A 91 -7.36 -15.34 -8.91
N THR A 92 -8.51 -15.64 -9.54
CA THR A 92 -8.70 -16.83 -10.38
C THR A 92 -8.58 -16.54 -11.87
N ALA A 93 -8.85 -15.31 -12.31
CA ALA A 93 -9.01 -14.95 -13.71
C ALA A 93 -7.79 -15.23 -14.60
N SER A 94 -6.57 -15.02 -14.08
CA SER A 94 -5.34 -15.14 -14.87
C SER A 94 -4.64 -16.51 -14.78
N GLY A 95 -5.01 -17.34 -13.82
CA GLY A 95 -4.26 -18.56 -13.47
C GLY A 95 -2.84 -18.32 -12.91
N LYS A 96 -2.43 -17.06 -12.72
CA LYS A 96 -1.09 -16.67 -12.24
C LYS A 96 -0.89 -16.87 -10.72
N PHE A 97 -1.98 -17.12 -9.97
CA PHE A 97 -1.99 -17.16 -8.50
C PHE A 97 -2.45 -18.51 -7.94
N PRO A 98 -1.82 -19.65 -8.35
CA PRO A 98 -2.24 -20.97 -7.89
C PRO A 98 -2.21 -21.13 -6.37
N GLN A 99 -1.32 -20.39 -5.68
CA GLN A 99 -1.25 -20.39 -4.21
C GLN A 99 -2.50 -19.83 -3.52
N LEU A 100 -3.40 -19.18 -4.26
CA LEU A 100 -4.70 -18.68 -3.76
C LEU A 100 -5.86 -19.49 -4.32
N SER A 101 -5.77 -19.87 -5.61
CA SER A 101 -6.86 -20.49 -6.37
C SER A 101 -6.82 -22.03 -6.39
N GLU A 102 -5.69 -22.64 -6.06
CA GLU A 102 -5.53 -24.11 -5.99
C GLU A 102 -5.41 -24.61 -4.56
N PRO A 103 -5.57 -25.93 -4.31
CA PRO A 103 -5.39 -26.50 -2.98
C PRO A 103 -3.98 -26.23 -2.43
N ASP A 104 -3.89 -25.54 -1.30
CA ASP A 104 -2.60 -25.23 -0.65
C ASP A 104 -2.18 -26.38 0.28
N PRO A 105 -1.13 -27.15 -0.07
CA PRO A 105 -0.70 -28.28 0.73
C PRO A 105 -0.12 -27.86 2.10
N SER A 106 0.35 -26.60 2.22
CA SER A 106 0.88 -26.08 3.47
C SER A 106 -0.23 -25.73 4.49
N TYR A 107 -1.48 -25.64 4.02
CA TYR A 107 -2.63 -25.34 4.88
C TYR A 107 -3.83 -26.23 4.59
N HIS A 108 -3.72 -27.50 4.94
CA HIS A 108 -4.78 -28.52 4.87
C HIS A 108 -5.43 -28.72 3.49
N GLY A 109 -4.77 -28.32 2.40
CA GLY A 109 -5.30 -28.42 1.05
C GLY A 109 -6.48 -27.51 0.74
N ILE A 110 -6.68 -26.45 1.50
CA ILE A 110 -7.75 -25.47 1.22
C ILE A 110 -7.42 -24.61 -0.01
N ARG A 111 -8.46 -24.15 -0.70
CA ARG A 111 -8.38 -23.10 -1.70
C ARG A 111 -8.81 -21.80 -1.04
N PHE A 112 -7.90 -20.84 -0.89
CA PHE A 112 -8.18 -19.60 -0.18
C PHE A 112 -9.28 -18.77 -0.85
N THR A 113 -9.34 -18.76 -2.18
CA THR A 113 -10.43 -18.08 -2.92
C THR A 113 -11.80 -18.65 -2.63
N GLN A 114 -11.91 -19.96 -2.37
CA GLN A 114 -13.18 -20.60 -2.00
C GLN A 114 -13.48 -20.45 -0.51
N ALA A 115 -12.47 -20.61 0.35
CA ALA A 115 -12.64 -20.59 1.79
C ALA A 115 -12.87 -19.19 2.38
N ALA A 116 -12.28 -18.15 1.77
CA ALA A 116 -12.28 -16.79 2.30
C ALA A 116 -12.83 -15.73 1.31
N GLY A 117 -13.13 -16.12 0.07
CA GLY A 117 -13.71 -15.19 -0.92
C GLY A 117 -12.89 -13.93 -1.09
N ALA A 118 -13.51 -12.78 -0.89
CA ALA A 118 -12.86 -11.46 -0.98
C ALA A 118 -11.66 -11.28 -0.04
N ALA A 119 -11.58 -12.02 1.06
CA ALA A 119 -10.46 -11.97 2.00
C ALA A 119 -9.37 -13.02 1.72
N ALA A 120 -9.38 -13.69 0.56
CA ALA A 120 -8.45 -14.77 0.23
C ALA A 120 -6.97 -14.38 0.41
N TYR A 121 -6.59 -13.22 -0.08
CA TYR A 121 -5.22 -12.72 -0.02
C TYR A 121 -4.73 -12.52 1.42
N VAL A 122 -5.45 -11.73 2.21
CA VAL A 122 -5.07 -11.46 3.61
C VAL A 122 -5.19 -12.68 4.49
N THR A 123 -6.14 -13.58 4.21
CA THR A 123 -6.29 -14.86 4.93
C THR A 123 -5.06 -15.74 4.70
N ARG A 124 -4.58 -15.86 3.45
CA ARG A 124 -3.38 -16.63 3.17
C ARG A 124 -2.13 -16.02 3.81
N ILE A 125 -2.00 -14.69 3.78
CA ILE A 125 -0.90 -14.01 4.49
C ILE A 125 -0.87 -14.41 5.95
N ARG A 126 -2.02 -14.40 6.63
CA ARG A 126 -2.12 -14.75 8.06
C ARG A 126 -1.93 -16.23 8.33
N ALA A 127 -2.59 -17.08 7.53
CA ALA A 127 -2.63 -18.53 7.77
C ALA A 127 -1.32 -19.24 7.38
N VAL A 128 -0.58 -18.71 6.42
CA VAL A 128 0.67 -19.30 5.91
C VAL A 128 1.87 -18.43 6.23
N ILE A 129 1.95 -17.24 5.65
CA ILE A 129 3.17 -16.43 5.70
C ILE A 129 3.46 -15.96 7.12
N LEU A 130 2.49 -15.36 7.79
CA LEU A 130 2.65 -14.88 9.17
C LEU A 130 2.94 -16.03 10.14
N ARG A 131 2.21 -17.15 10.00
CA ARG A 131 2.41 -18.35 10.81
C ARG A 131 3.83 -18.90 10.65
N ASP A 132 4.30 -19.02 9.41
CA ASP A 132 5.57 -19.70 9.12
C ASP A 132 6.78 -18.80 9.42
N THR A 133 6.66 -17.48 9.24
CA THR A 133 7.74 -16.52 9.53
C THR A 133 7.74 -16.01 10.96
N GLY A 134 6.59 -16.07 11.65
CA GLY A 134 6.42 -15.52 12.99
C GLY A 134 6.53 -14.01 13.07
N ALA A 135 6.38 -13.28 11.96
CA ALA A 135 6.56 -11.83 11.86
C ALA A 135 5.37 -11.04 12.46
N ALA A 136 4.86 -11.47 13.62
CA ALA A 136 3.79 -10.80 14.33
C ALA A 136 4.32 -9.57 15.07
N ILE A 137 3.59 -8.46 14.94
CA ILE A 137 3.90 -7.25 15.71
C ILE A 137 3.61 -7.48 17.20
N SER A 138 4.47 -6.95 18.09
CA SER A 138 4.18 -7.00 19.52
C SER A 138 2.96 -6.12 19.86
N PRO A 139 2.13 -6.51 20.85
CA PRO A 139 0.99 -5.69 21.27
C PRO A 139 1.37 -4.28 21.69
N PHE A 140 2.52 -4.10 22.34
CA PHE A 140 3.01 -2.79 22.73
C PHE A 140 3.36 -1.91 21.51
N ASN A 141 4.04 -2.46 20.52
CA ASN A 141 4.35 -1.72 19.29
C ASN A 141 3.07 -1.36 18.52
N ALA A 142 2.11 -2.29 18.47
CA ALA A 142 0.80 -2.01 17.87
C ALA A 142 0.07 -0.87 18.59
N PHE A 143 0.11 -0.85 19.91
CA PHE A 143 -0.45 0.24 20.73
C PHE A 143 0.20 1.61 20.41
N LEU A 144 1.53 1.67 20.32
CA LEU A 144 2.24 2.90 19.96
C LEU A 144 1.88 3.40 18.56
N LEU A 145 1.76 2.49 17.60
CA LEU A 145 1.36 2.84 16.23
C LEU A 145 -0.09 3.33 16.16
N LEU A 146 -1.01 2.73 16.95
CA LEU A 146 -2.40 3.18 17.06
C LEU A 146 -2.49 4.58 17.67
N GLN A 147 -1.73 4.87 18.72
CA GLN A 147 -1.66 6.23 19.27
C GLN A 147 -1.19 7.26 18.22
N GLY A 148 -0.18 6.91 17.43
CA GLY A 148 0.27 7.75 16.31
C GLY A 148 -0.82 7.97 15.26
N LEU A 149 -1.61 6.94 14.98
CA LEU A 149 -2.70 7.01 14.01
C LEU A 149 -3.79 8.02 14.43
N GLU A 150 -4.10 8.13 15.72
CA GLU A 150 -5.13 9.06 16.24
C GLU A 150 -4.88 10.52 15.83
N THR A 151 -3.61 10.92 15.72
CA THR A 151 -3.24 12.30 15.38
C THR A 151 -2.71 12.44 13.95
N LEU A 152 -2.78 11.39 13.13
CA LEU A 152 -2.19 11.38 11.80
C LEU A 152 -2.69 12.53 10.93
N SER A 153 -4.00 12.77 10.87
CA SER A 153 -4.58 13.82 10.03
C SER A 153 -4.05 15.19 10.40
N LEU A 154 -4.04 15.51 11.70
CA LEU A 154 -3.56 16.80 12.22
C LEU A 154 -2.07 17.03 11.88
N ARG A 155 -1.25 15.99 12.03
CA ARG A 155 0.18 16.07 11.76
C ARG A 155 0.47 16.22 10.26
N VAL A 156 -0.21 15.43 9.42
CA VAL A 156 0.00 15.48 7.97
C VAL A 156 -0.50 16.80 7.40
N GLU A 157 -1.66 17.30 7.85
CA GLU A 157 -2.16 18.62 7.46
C GLU A 157 -1.14 19.72 7.78
N ARG A 158 -0.57 19.69 8.99
CA ARG A 158 0.46 20.65 9.38
C ARG A 158 1.74 20.52 8.57
N HIS A 159 2.14 19.31 8.21
CA HIS A 159 3.30 19.11 7.31
C HIS A 159 3.05 19.74 5.94
N VAL A 160 1.87 19.54 5.34
CA VAL A 160 1.51 20.12 4.05
C VAL A 160 1.52 21.66 4.11
N GLU A 161 0.92 22.25 5.12
CA GLU A 161 0.93 23.70 5.34
C GLU A 161 2.36 24.25 5.46
N THR A 162 3.21 23.57 6.25
CA THR A 162 4.60 23.98 6.48
C THR A 162 5.42 23.95 5.19
N VAL A 163 5.27 22.90 4.37
CA VAL A 163 5.94 22.80 3.07
C VAL A 163 5.48 23.92 2.14
N SER A 164 4.18 24.17 2.06
CA SER A 164 3.62 25.26 1.24
C SER A 164 4.16 26.62 1.66
N TYR A 165 4.24 26.86 2.96
CA TYR A 165 4.80 28.11 3.48
C TYR A 165 6.29 28.25 3.15
N THR A 166 7.08 27.22 3.42
CA THR A 166 8.54 27.28 3.29
C THR A 166 8.99 27.32 1.83
N HIS A 167 8.37 26.55 0.94
CA HIS A 167 8.83 26.37 -0.43
C HIS A 167 8.14 27.28 -1.44
N LEU A 168 6.92 27.70 -1.19
CA LEU A 168 6.17 28.57 -2.11
C LEU A 168 6.20 30.03 -1.66
N ARG A 169 5.76 30.33 -0.45
CA ARG A 169 5.62 31.72 0.02
C ARG A 169 6.93 32.35 0.44
N ALA A 170 7.88 31.61 1.04
CA ALA A 170 9.17 32.18 1.43
C ALA A 170 10.05 32.51 0.21
N HIS A 171 9.90 31.78 -0.90
CA HIS A 171 10.58 32.11 -2.16
C HIS A 171 9.98 33.32 -2.85
N GLU A 172 8.67 33.53 -2.81
CA GLU A 172 8.02 34.73 -3.35
C GLU A 172 8.50 35.98 -2.58
N ALA A 173 8.53 35.93 -1.26
CA ALA A 173 9.01 37.07 -0.44
C ALA A 173 10.50 37.42 -0.65
N SER A 174 11.33 36.45 -1.09
CA SER A 174 12.75 36.71 -1.39
C SER A 174 12.96 37.35 -2.79
N GLN A 175 12.01 37.21 -3.70
CA GLN A 175 12.05 37.81 -5.02
C GLN A 175 11.57 39.28 -5.02
N ASP A 176 10.75 39.66 -4.03
CA ASP A 176 10.27 41.04 -3.86
C ASP A 176 11.29 41.95 -3.14
N LEU A 177 12.47 41.43 -2.75
CA LEU A 177 13.53 42.16 -2.05
C LEU A 177 14.77 42.47 -2.93
N VAL A 178 14.67 42.28 -4.25
CA VAL A 178 15.76 42.61 -5.20
C VAL A 178 15.41 43.79 -6.07
#